data_863087ea374084019a1d53ccdeec2be0
#
_entry.id   863087ea374084019a1d53ccdeec2be0
#
_cell.length_a   1.000
_cell.length_b   1.000
_cell.length_c   1.000
_cell.angle_alpha   90.00
_cell.angle_beta   90.00
_cell.angle_gamma   90.00
#
_symmetry.space_group_name_H-M   'P 1'
#
loop_
_entity.id
_entity.type
_entity.pdbx_description
1 polymer ?
#
loop_
_entity_poly.entity_id
_entity_poly.type
_entity_poly.pdbx_seq_one_letter_code
_entity_poly.pdbx_strand_id
1 'polypeptide(L)'
;LVGSEMCIRDRIMRMPKGFDRRGDITEMVQNIDYAPTFLELAGAPVPADIQGVSLLPLLKGEQPKDWRNALYYHFYEYPAEHMVKRHYGIRTERYKLIHFYNDINWWELYDMQADPTEMHNLYGQKEYEPVVKELKEQMLKLQEQYNDPVRFSPERDKE
;
A
#
# COMPACT_ATOMS: atom_id res chain seq x y z
N LEU A 1 -15.75 9.88 -14.45
CA LEU A 1 -14.64 9.11 -13.86
C LEU A 1 -14.68 9.01 -12.32
N VAL A 2 -15.77 9.42 -11.70
CA VAL A 2 -15.93 9.37 -10.24
C VAL A 2 -16.21 7.95 -9.71
N GLY A 3 -16.59 7.01 -10.58
CA GLY A 3 -16.98 5.67 -10.20
C GLY A 3 -15.84 4.67 -9.99
N SER A 4 -14.71 4.82 -10.67
CA SER A 4 -13.62 3.85 -10.59
C SER A 4 -12.77 3.99 -9.32
N GLU A 5 -12.57 5.19 -8.84
CA GLU A 5 -11.80 5.46 -7.61
C GLU A 5 -12.56 5.02 -6.36
N MET A 6 -13.87 5.19 -6.31
CA MET A 6 -14.70 4.70 -5.21
C MET A 6 -14.66 3.17 -5.11
N CYS A 7 -14.68 2.47 -6.23
CA CYS A 7 -14.61 1.00 -6.24
C CYS A 7 -13.23 0.44 -5.85
N ILE A 8 -12.16 1.19 -6.07
CA ILE A 8 -10.79 0.78 -5.73
C ILE A 8 -10.47 1.11 -4.28
N ARG A 9 -10.91 2.25 -3.80
CA ARG A 9 -10.59 2.76 -2.46
C ARG A 9 -11.49 2.18 -1.39
N ASP A 10 -12.79 2.16 -1.64
CA ASP A 10 -13.79 1.73 -0.66
C ASP A 10 -14.17 0.26 -0.92
N ARG A 11 -13.99 -0.60 0.08
CA ARG A 11 -14.24 -2.02 0.00
C ARG A 11 -15.44 -2.39 0.85
N ILE A 12 -16.45 -3.00 0.24
CA ILE A 12 -17.62 -3.51 0.94
C ILE A 12 -17.66 -5.02 0.71
N MET A 13 -17.67 -5.80 1.80
CA MET A 13 -17.78 -7.25 1.75
C MET A 13 -19.04 -7.72 2.45
N ARG A 14 -19.84 -8.52 1.74
CA ARG A 14 -20.97 -9.25 2.32
C ARG A 14 -20.54 -10.69 2.54
N MET A 15 -20.46 -11.08 3.79
CA MET A 15 -20.08 -12.44 4.16
C MET A 15 -21.26 -13.43 3.99
N PRO A 16 -20.93 -14.72 3.74
CA PRO A 16 -21.92 -15.80 3.77
C PRO A 16 -22.65 -15.89 5.12
N LYS A 17 -23.77 -16.63 5.15
CA LYS A 17 -24.47 -16.92 6.41
C LYS A 17 -23.55 -17.64 7.40
N GLY A 18 -23.58 -17.24 8.66
CA GLY A 18 -22.72 -17.78 9.72
C GLY A 18 -21.53 -16.88 10.09
N PHE A 19 -21.37 -15.77 9.39
CA PHE A 19 -20.43 -14.73 9.77
C PHE A 19 -21.23 -13.55 10.32
N ASP A 20 -21.18 -13.35 11.63
CA ASP A 20 -22.02 -12.36 12.31
C ASP A 20 -21.36 -11.00 12.48
N ARG A 21 -20.09 -10.84 12.09
CA ARG A 21 -19.40 -9.56 12.20
C ARG A 21 -20.04 -8.53 11.27
N ARG A 22 -20.35 -7.38 11.84
CA ARG A 22 -20.79 -6.16 11.14
C ARG A 22 -19.92 -5.00 11.57
N GLY A 23 -19.81 -3.99 10.73
CA GLY A 23 -19.06 -2.76 11.01
C GLY A 23 -17.79 -2.65 10.18
N ASP A 24 -17.01 -1.63 10.50
CA ASP A 24 -15.83 -1.26 9.73
C ASP A 24 -14.60 -2.06 10.15
N ILE A 25 -13.73 -2.31 9.19
CA ILE A 25 -12.38 -2.84 9.36
C ILE A 25 -11.43 -1.69 9.03
N THR A 26 -10.64 -1.27 10.01
CA THR A 26 -9.73 -0.12 9.90
C THR A 26 -8.30 -0.52 9.58
N GLU A 27 -8.00 -1.81 9.66
CA GLU A 27 -6.71 -2.39 9.34
C GLU A 27 -6.35 -2.17 7.87
N MET A 28 -5.07 -2.00 7.59
CA MET A 28 -4.58 -1.80 6.21
C MET A 28 -4.79 -3.03 5.36
N VAL A 29 -5.56 -2.88 4.27
CA VAL A 29 -5.88 -3.96 3.32
C VAL A 29 -5.59 -3.51 1.88
N GLN A 30 -5.30 -4.48 1.01
CA GLN A 30 -5.02 -4.25 -0.41
C GLN A 30 -5.95 -5.07 -1.29
N ASN A 31 -6.07 -4.72 -2.57
CA ASN A 31 -6.85 -5.48 -3.54
C ASN A 31 -6.28 -6.88 -3.81
N ILE A 32 -4.97 -7.07 -3.66
CA ILE A 32 -4.30 -8.38 -3.78
C ILE A 32 -4.74 -9.37 -2.68
N ASP A 33 -5.36 -8.89 -1.61
CA ASP A 33 -5.82 -9.72 -0.49
C ASP A 33 -7.13 -10.45 -0.81
N TYR A 34 -7.84 -10.08 -1.87
CA TYR A 34 -9.09 -10.75 -2.25
C TYR A 34 -8.87 -12.18 -2.72
N ALA A 35 -7.87 -12.41 -3.55
CA ALA A 35 -7.61 -13.73 -4.11
C ALA A 35 -7.37 -14.79 -3.01
N PRO A 36 -6.42 -14.60 -2.07
CA PRO A 36 -6.23 -15.55 -0.98
C PRO A 36 -7.46 -15.66 -0.06
N THR A 37 -8.22 -14.57 0.14
CA THR A 37 -9.45 -14.60 0.94
C THR A 37 -10.51 -15.50 0.30
N PHE A 38 -10.74 -15.38 -1.00
CA PHE A 38 -11.74 -16.20 -1.70
C PHE A 38 -11.31 -17.66 -1.78
N LEU A 39 -10.03 -17.95 -1.99
CA LEU A 39 -9.52 -19.30 -1.97
C LEU A 39 -9.72 -19.97 -0.61
N GLU A 40 -9.41 -19.25 0.47
CA GLU A 40 -9.60 -19.76 1.83
C GLU A 40 -11.08 -19.98 2.16
N LEU A 41 -11.96 -19.05 1.77
CA LEU A 41 -13.42 -19.22 1.93
C LEU A 41 -13.97 -20.41 1.14
N ALA A 42 -13.37 -20.73 0.00
CA ALA A 42 -13.73 -21.88 -0.82
C ALA A 42 -13.11 -23.20 -0.32
N GLY A 43 -12.26 -23.17 0.70
CA GLY A 43 -11.51 -24.34 1.16
C GLY A 43 -10.44 -24.81 0.17
N ALA A 44 -10.03 -23.93 -0.76
CA ALA A 44 -8.99 -24.22 -1.74
C ALA A 44 -7.60 -23.81 -1.21
N PRO A 45 -6.52 -24.50 -1.62
CA PRO A 45 -5.17 -24.12 -1.24
C PRO A 45 -4.81 -22.75 -1.83
N VAL A 46 -4.16 -21.91 -1.03
CA VAL A 46 -3.60 -20.63 -1.50
C VAL A 46 -2.23 -20.88 -2.10
N PRO A 47 -2.00 -20.59 -3.39
CA PRO A 47 -0.69 -20.70 -4.03
C PRO A 47 0.38 -19.88 -3.33
N ALA A 48 1.61 -20.40 -3.27
CA ALA A 48 2.71 -19.77 -2.53
C ALA A 48 3.25 -18.47 -3.19
N ASP A 49 2.94 -18.23 -4.45
CA ASP A 49 3.31 -17.04 -5.21
C ASP A 49 2.33 -15.88 -5.04
N ILE A 50 1.20 -16.09 -4.35
CA ILE A 50 0.27 -15.02 -4.01
C ILE A 50 0.89 -14.13 -2.91
N GLN A 51 1.06 -12.85 -3.21
CA GLN A 51 1.63 -11.87 -2.28
C GLN A 51 0.61 -11.27 -1.31
N GLY A 52 -0.67 -11.42 -1.58
CA GLY A 52 -1.76 -10.96 -0.71
C GLY A 52 -1.90 -11.83 0.54
N VAL A 53 -2.57 -11.29 1.55
CA VAL A 53 -2.90 -11.97 2.81
C VAL A 53 -4.41 -12.09 2.94
N SER A 54 -4.89 -13.26 3.34
CA SER A 54 -6.34 -13.46 3.53
C SER A 54 -6.92 -12.51 4.56
N LEU A 55 -8.03 -11.88 4.22
CA LEU A 55 -8.80 -11.02 5.11
C LEU A 55 -9.69 -11.81 6.08
N LEU A 56 -9.73 -13.12 5.97
CA LEU A 56 -10.66 -13.96 6.73
C LEU A 56 -10.53 -13.79 8.25
N PRO A 57 -9.34 -13.68 8.85
CA PRO A 57 -9.21 -13.38 10.28
C PRO A 57 -9.88 -12.06 10.66
N LEU A 58 -9.65 -10.98 9.93
CA LEU A 58 -10.28 -9.67 10.17
C LEU A 58 -11.79 -9.76 10.02
N LEU A 59 -12.27 -10.47 9.00
CA LEU A 59 -13.70 -10.69 8.74
C LEU A 59 -14.38 -11.52 9.83
N LYS A 60 -13.65 -12.35 10.54
CA LYS A 60 -14.10 -13.07 11.75
C LYS A 60 -14.03 -12.24 13.02
N GLY A 61 -13.42 -11.06 12.97
CA GLY A 61 -13.23 -10.20 14.13
C GLY A 61 -11.98 -10.49 14.93
N GLU A 62 -11.07 -11.29 14.39
CA GLU A 62 -9.78 -11.53 14.99
C GLU A 62 -8.86 -10.31 14.77
N GLN A 63 -7.90 -10.11 15.65
CA GLN A 63 -6.87 -9.07 15.55
C GLN A 63 -5.49 -9.71 15.49
N PRO A 64 -5.03 -10.12 14.29
CA PRO A 64 -3.72 -10.71 14.14
C PRO A 64 -2.62 -9.73 14.58
N LYS A 65 -1.74 -10.16 15.48
CA LYS A 65 -0.65 -9.32 16.00
C LYS A 65 0.36 -8.91 14.92
N ASP A 66 0.51 -9.76 13.91
CA ASP A 66 1.47 -9.57 12.81
C ASP A 66 0.80 -8.98 11.57
N TRP A 67 -0.34 -8.30 11.73
CA TRP A 67 -0.96 -7.62 10.60
C TRP A 67 -0.09 -6.48 10.12
N ARG A 68 -0.11 -6.26 8.80
CA ARG A 68 0.73 -5.23 8.16
C ARG A 68 0.44 -3.83 8.71
N ASN A 69 1.49 -3.06 8.92
CA ASN A 69 1.45 -1.67 9.33
C ASN A 69 1.88 -0.70 8.21
N ALA A 70 2.22 -1.24 7.04
CA ALA A 70 2.59 -0.47 5.86
C ALA A 70 2.14 -1.18 4.59
N LEU A 71 1.85 -0.40 3.56
CA LEU A 71 1.51 -0.85 2.22
C LEU A 71 2.59 -0.36 1.25
N TYR A 72 3.07 -1.25 0.41
CA TYR A 72 3.91 -0.92 -0.74
C TYR A 72 3.05 -0.94 -2.00
N TYR A 73 3.30 0.00 -2.90
CA TYR A 73 2.68 0.02 -4.23
C TYR A 73 3.67 0.51 -5.27
N HIS A 74 3.47 0.08 -6.53
CA HIS A 74 4.30 0.44 -7.65
C HIS A 74 3.44 0.65 -8.90
N PHE A 75 3.66 1.78 -9.58
CA PHE A 75 3.03 2.14 -10.84
C PHE A 75 4.08 2.19 -11.94
N TYR A 76 3.98 1.30 -12.92
CA TYR A 76 5.00 1.09 -13.96
C TYR A 76 4.68 1.80 -15.28
N GLU A 77 3.43 2.15 -15.52
CA GLU A 77 2.96 2.59 -16.84
C GLU A 77 3.24 4.07 -17.09
N TYR A 78 4.23 4.34 -17.92
CA TYR A 78 4.46 5.66 -18.49
C TYR A 78 5.33 5.55 -19.74
N PRO A 79 5.02 6.31 -20.86
CA PRO A 79 3.77 7.05 -21.06
C PRO A 79 2.57 6.11 -21.32
N ALA A 80 1.44 6.43 -20.75
CA ALA A 80 0.21 5.68 -20.88
C ALA A 80 -1.02 6.60 -20.81
N GLU A 81 -2.22 6.03 -20.82
CA GLU A 81 -3.50 6.76 -20.88
C GLU A 81 -3.61 7.83 -19.76
N HIS A 82 -3.14 7.54 -18.57
CA HIS A 82 -3.24 8.45 -17.43
C HIS A 82 -2.14 9.50 -17.35
N MET A 83 -1.11 9.43 -18.16
CA MET A 83 0.05 10.35 -18.19
C MET A 83 0.71 10.56 -16.80
N VAL A 84 0.47 9.65 -15.87
CA VAL A 84 1.09 9.65 -14.54
C VAL A 84 2.50 9.06 -14.66
N LYS A 85 3.49 9.75 -14.10
CA LYS A 85 4.88 9.30 -14.10
C LYS A 85 5.04 8.02 -13.29
N ARG A 86 6.01 7.18 -13.70
CA ARG A 86 6.36 5.97 -12.93
C ARG A 86 6.74 6.31 -11.53
N HIS A 87 6.16 5.62 -10.59
CA HIS A 87 6.45 5.86 -9.17
C HIS A 87 6.22 4.60 -8.34
N TYR A 88 6.88 4.55 -7.23
CA TYR A 88 6.59 3.60 -6.16
C TYR A 88 6.51 4.35 -4.84
N GLY A 89 5.89 3.73 -3.86
CA GLY A 89 5.73 4.36 -2.57
C GLY A 89 5.37 3.41 -1.46
N ILE A 90 5.48 3.95 -0.26
CA ILE A 90 5.03 3.30 0.96
C ILE A 90 3.97 4.17 1.64
N ARG A 91 2.93 3.53 2.12
CA ARG A 91 1.91 4.13 2.97
C ARG A 91 1.86 3.43 4.31
N THR A 92 2.05 4.19 5.37
CA THR A 92 1.77 3.77 6.75
C THR A 92 0.41 4.34 7.19
N GLU A 93 0.01 4.13 8.43
CA GLU A 93 -1.20 4.72 8.98
C GLU A 93 -1.17 6.27 8.89
N ARG A 94 -0.02 6.87 9.17
CA ARG A 94 0.12 8.33 9.22
C ARG A 94 0.78 8.92 7.98
N TYR A 95 1.85 8.32 7.48
CA TYR A 95 2.66 8.93 6.44
C TYR A 95 2.55 8.19 5.10
N LYS A 96 2.73 8.93 4.02
CA LYS A 96 2.84 8.43 2.66
C LYS A 96 4.10 9.01 2.03
N LEU A 97 5.04 8.15 1.62
CA LEU A 97 6.26 8.54 0.90
C LEU A 97 6.20 7.99 -0.51
N ILE A 98 6.42 8.85 -1.50
CA ILE A 98 6.37 8.52 -2.93
C ILE A 98 7.70 8.87 -3.57
N HIS A 99 8.19 8.01 -4.46
CA HIS A 99 9.32 8.29 -5.32
C HIS A 99 8.93 8.15 -6.79
N PHE A 100 8.97 9.24 -7.52
CA PHE A 100 8.89 9.25 -8.98
C PHE A 100 10.28 9.02 -9.55
N TYR A 101 10.46 7.94 -10.29
CA TYR A 101 11.76 7.49 -10.76
C TYR A 101 11.85 7.51 -12.30
N ASN A 102 13.05 7.39 -12.85
CA ASN A 102 13.40 7.40 -14.28
C ASN A 102 13.07 8.71 -15.01
N ASP A 103 11.80 9.08 -15.12
CA ASP A 103 11.36 10.26 -15.88
C ASP A 103 11.65 11.57 -15.16
N ILE A 104 11.54 11.53 -13.86
CA ILE A 104 11.91 12.59 -12.91
C ILE A 104 12.44 11.93 -11.65
N ASN A 105 13.41 12.53 -11.00
CA ASN A 105 13.86 12.08 -9.68
C ASN A 105 13.23 13.01 -8.64
N TRP A 106 12.01 12.66 -8.20
CA TRP A 106 11.22 13.51 -7.32
C TRP A 106 10.62 12.72 -6.17
N TRP A 107 10.72 13.27 -4.97
CA TRP A 107 10.17 12.68 -3.77
C TRP A 107 9.04 13.52 -3.19
N GLU A 108 8.04 12.85 -2.66
CA GLU A 108 6.94 13.46 -1.94
C GLU A 108 6.69 12.73 -0.62
N LEU A 109 6.48 13.52 0.44
CA LEU A 109 6.08 13.03 1.75
C LEU A 109 4.81 13.77 2.19
N TYR A 110 3.82 13.01 2.64
CA TYR A 110 2.57 13.54 3.15
C TYR A 110 2.27 12.99 4.54
N ASP A 111 1.80 13.87 5.44
CA ASP A 111 1.21 13.50 6.73
C ASP A 111 -0.31 13.35 6.55
N MET A 112 -0.79 12.12 6.40
CA MET A 112 -2.19 11.82 6.09
C MET A 112 -3.17 12.15 7.22
N GLN A 113 -2.66 12.42 8.44
CA GLN A 113 -3.49 12.88 9.56
C GLN A 113 -3.66 14.39 9.54
N ALA A 114 -2.60 15.12 9.22
CA ALA A 114 -2.64 16.60 9.16
C ALA A 114 -3.14 17.10 7.80
N ASP A 115 -2.85 16.40 6.72
CA ASP A 115 -3.19 16.75 5.33
C ASP A 115 -3.74 15.51 4.57
N PRO A 116 -4.99 15.08 4.85
CA PRO A 116 -5.59 13.93 4.20
C PRO A 116 -5.84 14.13 2.69
N THR A 117 -5.72 15.34 2.19
CA THR A 117 -5.87 15.71 0.78
C THR A 117 -4.56 15.77 0.01
N GLU A 118 -3.43 15.54 0.69
CA GLU A 118 -2.09 15.48 0.09
C GLU A 118 -1.70 16.77 -0.68
N MET A 119 -2.00 17.93 -0.12
CA MET A 119 -1.77 19.22 -0.76
C MET A 119 -0.39 19.82 -0.43
N HIS A 120 0.27 19.35 0.62
CA HIS A 120 1.52 19.92 1.11
C HIS A 120 2.62 18.87 1.18
N ASN A 121 3.55 18.93 0.22
CA ASN A 121 4.73 18.07 0.24
C ASN A 121 5.70 18.50 1.36
N LEU A 122 5.96 17.59 2.29
CA LEU A 122 6.85 17.77 3.44
C LEU A 122 8.28 17.27 3.18
N TYR A 123 8.53 16.64 2.02
CA TYR A 123 9.85 16.11 1.71
C TYR A 123 10.89 17.25 1.60
N GLY A 124 12.07 17.03 2.18
CA GLY A 124 13.16 18.02 2.22
C GLY A 124 13.10 18.99 3.40
N GLN A 125 12.07 18.95 4.23
CA GLN A 125 12.02 19.71 5.49
C GLN A 125 12.81 18.95 6.57
N LYS A 126 13.70 19.66 7.28
CA LYS A 126 14.62 19.06 8.27
C LYS A 126 13.92 18.28 9.38
N GLU A 127 12.76 18.74 9.81
CA GLU A 127 12.00 18.10 10.87
C GLU A 127 11.48 16.71 10.49
N TYR A 128 11.30 16.43 9.18
CA TYR A 128 10.83 15.16 8.65
C TYR A 128 11.94 14.23 8.18
N GLU A 129 13.21 14.63 8.19
CA GLU A 129 14.34 13.78 7.80
C GLU A 129 14.35 12.41 8.51
N PRO A 130 14.12 12.32 9.83
CA PRO A 130 14.06 11.02 10.51
C PRO A 130 12.92 10.12 10.00
N VAL A 131 11.76 10.72 9.73
CA VAL A 131 10.58 10.00 9.19
C VAL A 131 10.86 9.49 7.79
N VAL A 132 11.44 10.33 6.93
CA VAL A 132 11.83 9.94 5.56
C VAL A 132 12.81 8.77 5.59
N LYS A 133 13.81 8.82 6.47
CA LYS A 133 14.79 7.74 6.61
C LYS A 133 14.12 6.42 7.01
N GLU A 134 13.29 6.44 8.02
CA GLU A 134 12.55 5.26 8.48
C GLU A 134 11.66 4.68 7.38
N LEU A 135 10.89 5.53 6.68
CA LEU A 135 10.02 5.10 5.59
C LEU A 135 10.81 4.51 4.41
N LYS A 136 11.97 5.07 4.07
CA LYS A 136 12.85 4.51 3.04
C LYS A 136 13.38 3.13 3.42
N GLU A 137 13.77 2.93 4.68
CA GLU A 137 14.21 1.63 5.19
C GLU A 137 13.07 0.58 5.17
N GLN A 138 11.86 0.97 5.58
CA GLN A 138 10.70 0.09 5.52
C GLN A 138 10.32 -0.24 4.07
N MET A 139 10.33 0.76 3.19
CA MET A 139 10.02 0.58 1.77
C MET A 139 11.00 -0.40 1.11
N LEU A 140 12.29 -0.29 1.38
CA LEU A 140 13.30 -1.20 0.85
C LEU A 140 13.03 -2.65 1.28
N LYS A 141 12.68 -2.88 2.55
CA LYS A 141 12.32 -4.21 3.05
C LYS A 141 11.10 -4.79 2.30
N LEU A 142 10.08 -3.96 2.04
CA LEU A 142 8.91 -4.39 1.30
C LEU A 142 9.23 -4.66 -0.18
N GLN A 143 10.08 -3.85 -0.82
CA GLN A 143 10.56 -4.10 -2.18
C GLN A 143 11.34 -5.41 -2.29
N GLU A 144 12.13 -5.76 -1.28
CA GLU A 144 12.83 -7.05 -1.21
C GLU A 144 11.83 -8.20 -1.01
N GLN A 145 10.88 -8.05 -0.10
CA GLN A 145 9.84 -9.04 0.19
C GLN A 145 9.00 -9.37 -1.05
N TYR A 146 8.66 -8.35 -1.84
CA TYR A 146 7.83 -8.53 -3.05
C TYR A 146 8.65 -8.77 -4.32
N ASN A 147 9.97 -8.90 -4.23
CA ASN A 147 10.87 -9.09 -5.37
C ASN A 147 10.69 -8.04 -6.46
N ASP A 148 10.48 -6.78 -6.08
CA ASP A 148 10.32 -5.70 -7.05
C ASP A 148 11.60 -5.55 -7.90
N PRO A 149 11.51 -5.57 -9.25
CA PRO A 149 12.67 -5.42 -10.12
C PRO A 149 13.27 -4.00 -10.10
N VAL A 150 12.47 -3.01 -9.71
CA VAL A 150 12.88 -1.60 -9.59
C VAL A 150 12.96 -1.23 -8.11
N ARG A 151 14.15 -1.39 -7.53
CA ARG A 151 14.33 -1.10 -6.10
C ARG A 151 14.95 0.26 -5.89
N PHE A 152 14.56 0.90 -4.81
CA PHE A 152 15.25 2.05 -4.27
C PHE A 152 16.72 1.71 -4.00
N SER A 153 17.63 2.58 -4.42
CA SER A 153 19.06 2.44 -4.12
C SER A 153 19.56 3.74 -3.52
N PRO A 154 19.99 3.73 -2.24
CA PRO A 154 20.54 4.93 -1.60
C PRO A 154 21.72 5.57 -2.35
N GLU A 155 22.38 4.81 -3.21
CA GLU A 155 23.52 5.27 -4.00
C GLU A 155 23.10 6.00 -5.28
N ARG A 156 22.02 5.54 -5.93
CA ARG A 156 21.49 6.13 -7.16
C ARG A 156 20.68 7.39 -6.94
N ASP A 157 20.07 7.53 -5.77
CA ASP A 157 19.16 8.63 -5.45
C ASP A 157 19.87 9.78 -4.71
N LYS A 158 21.20 9.83 -4.75
CA LYS A 158 22.03 10.94 -4.25
C LYS A 158 22.36 12.00 -5.30
N GLU A 159 22.01 11.75 -6.56
CA GLU A 159 22.13 12.69 -7.68
C GLU A 159 20.77 13.35 -7.95
#